data_e262c0823cf686c6ebdbc29276a259d0
#
_entry.id   e262c0823cf686c6ebdbc29276a259d0
#
_cell.length_a   1.000
_cell.length_b   1.000
_cell.length_c   1.000
_cell.angle_alpha   90.00
_cell.angle_beta   90.00
_cell.angle_gamma   90.00
#
_symmetry.space_group_name_H-M   'P 1'
#
loop_
_entity.id
_entity.type
_entity.pdbx_description
1 polymer ?
#
loop_
_entity_poly.entity_id
_entity_poly.type
_entity_poly.pdbx_seq_one_letter_code
_entity_poly.pdbx_strand_id
1 'polypeptide(L)'
;MCYSALVRQNLLWLAKRYGAEVAWEMFEELFRRRVDDNDIQLARSLDVHVLQVADEHARRSQAYIEQYRADRSRAWEQELFKQRKRLADAQRKLQVKETKAARNEERIATDKLAALAGKLSSLRSEQLSPVDSRIFPKKYYAPLIVNDGARLVIRPMRYLCRLPGKPSNYDDRFDGAYNARRDNLTGFWSSVYGRNHGVMVIDGFYENVPRHLYEKRALAPGEKESNLVLHFNPNSGVPMTVACIWSHWTHSAEPELYSFAAITDTPPPEILSTGHTRCVVSLKEENVAEWLSPGQTSFGRLDEILSDRQAPYYEHRIAA
;
A
#
# COMPACT_ATOMS: atom_id res chain seq x y z
N MET A 1 6.21 -12.10 -1.99
CA MET A 1 5.01 -11.46 -1.40
C MET A 1 5.00 -10.02 -1.87
N CYS A 2 3.86 -9.49 -2.35
CA CYS A 2 3.81 -8.09 -2.82
C CYS A 2 4.07 -7.15 -1.64
N TYR A 3 5.31 -6.71 -1.51
CA TYR A 3 5.75 -5.89 -0.36
C TYR A 3 5.10 -4.51 -0.37
N SER A 4 4.91 -3.93 -1.55
CA SER A 4 4.19 -2.65 -1.71
C SER A 4 3.80 -2.45 -3.17
N ALA A 5 2.81 -1.60 -3.43
CA ALA A 5 2.28 -1.36 -4.77
C ALA A 5 2.06 0.12 -5.05
N LEU A 6 2.17 0.52 -6.32
CA LEU A 6 1.77 1.83 -6.83
C LEU A 6 0.28 1.76 -7.16
N VAL A 7 -0.55 2.11 -6.20
CA VAL A 7 -2.02 2.01 -6.33
C VAL A 7 -2.59 3.27 -6.93
N ARG A 8 -3.48 3.12 -7.91
CA ARG A 8 -4.22 4.24 -8.48
C ARG A 8 -5.16 4.84 -7.45
N GLN A 9 -4.94 6.13 -7.15
CA GLN A 9 -5.65 6.85 -6.10
C GLN A 9 -6.68 7.86 -6.62
N ASN A 10 -6.78 8.02 -7.96
CA ASN A 10 -7.76 8.91 -8.56
C ASN A 10 -9.16 8.27 -8.56
N LEU A 11 -9.95 8.60 -7.54
CA LEU A 11 -11.29 8.02 -7.30
C LEU A 11 -12.25 8.25 -8.46
N LEU A 12 -12.22 9.45 -9.08
CA LEU A 12 -13.10 9.76 -10.21
C LEU A 12 -12.72 8.98 -11.47
N TRP A 13 -11.42 8.78 -11.70
CA TRP A 13 -10.95 7.94 -12.80
C TRP A 13 -11.39 6.48 -12.59
N LEU A 14 -11.23 5.95 -11.36
CA LEU A 14 -11.69 4.60 -11.01
C LEU A 14 -13.20 4.46 -11.19
N ALA A 15 -13.97 5.44 -10.70
CA ALA A 15 -15.43 5.47 -10.83
C ALA A 15 -15.86 5.42 -12.29
N LYS A 16 -15.27 6.26 -13.14
CA LYS A 16 -15.56 6.29 -14.58
C LYS A 16 -15.16 5.01 -15.30
N ARG A 17 -13.98 4.46 -14.97
CA ARG A 17 -13.41 3.27 -15.64
C ARG A 17 -14.20 2.00 -15.37
N TYR A 18 -14.73 1.85 -14.16
CA TYR A 18 -15.40 0.62 -13.71
C TYR A 18 -16.92 0.79 -13.56
N GLY A 19 -17.48 1.97 -13.82
CA GLY A 19 -18.89 2.23 -13.56
C GLY A 19 -19.26 2.13 -12.08
N ALA A 20 -18.32 2.49 -11.20
CA ALA A 20 -18.47 2.35 -9.75
C ALA A 20 -18.79 3.70 -9.09
N GLU A 21 -19.49 3.68 -7.97
CA GLU A 21 -19.72 4.87 -7.13
C GLU A 21 -18.65 4.99 -6.05
N VAL A 22 -18.30 6.23 -5.69
CA VAL A 22 -17.36 6.47 -4.58
C VAL A 22 -18.13 6.52 -3.27
N ALA A 23 -17.74 5.70 -2.29
CA ALA A 23 -18.30 5.75 -0.93
C ALA A 23 -17.71 6.94 -0.15
N TRP A 24 -18.12 8.15 -0.48
CA TRP A 24 -17.56 9.40 0.04
C TRP A 24 -17.62 9.48 1.57
N GLU A 25 -18.70 8.99 2.20
CA GLU A 25 -18.84 8.98 3.66
C GLU A 25 -17.75 8.13 4.33
N MET A 26 -17.37 7.02 3.71
CA MET A 26 -16.30 6.16 4.24
C MET A 26 -14.92 6.81 4.08
N PHE A 27 -14.68 7.54 2.98
CA PHE A 27 -13.46 8.32 2.80
C PHE A 27 -13.41 9.49 3.78
N GLU A 28 -14.52 10.23 3.96
CA GLU A 28 -14.62 11.32 4.93
C GLU A 28 -14.28 10.82 6.33
N GLU A 29 -14.89 9.71 6.78
CA GLU A 29 -14.63 9.14 8.10
C GLU A 29 -13.16 8.70 8.24
N LEU A 30 -12.57 8.12 7.19
CA LEU A 30 -11.16 7.75 7.20
C LEU A 30 -10.24 8.96 7.30
N PHE A 31 -10.50 10.05 6.55
CA PHE A 31 -9.73 11.29 6.64
C PHE A 31 -9.87 11.94 8.01
N ARG A 32 -11.09 11.96 8.57
CA ARG A 32 -11.36 12.45 9.92
C ARG A 32 -10.54 11.69 10.97
N ARG A 33 -10.60 10.36 10.96
CA ARG A 33 -9.86 9.52 11.90
C ARG A 33 -8.36 9.70 11.78
N ARG A 34 -7.82 9.87 10.57
CA ARG A 34 -6.39 10.08 10.33
C ARG A 34 -5.83 11.33 11.02
N VAL A 35 -6.65 12.35 11.27
CA VAL A 35 -6.19 13.57 11.97
C VAL A 35 -5.63 13.22 13.35
N ASP A 36 -6.32 12.32 14.08
CA ASP A 36 -5.97 11.96 15.45
C ASP A 36 -5.17 10.63 15.53
N ASP A 37 -5.30 9.75 14.52
CA ASP A 37 -4.69 8.42 14.49
C ASP A 37 -3.51 8.35 13.50
N ASN A 38 -2.30 8.30 14.05
CA ASN A 38 -1.07 8.19 13.27
C ASN A 38 -0.87 6.82 12.60
N ASP A 39 -1.66 5.83 12.96
CA ASP A 39 -1.59 4.48 12.38
C ASP A 39 -2.39 4.38 11.08
N ILE A 40 -3.23 5.37 10.79
CA ILE A 40 -3.90 5.48 9.49
C ILE A 40 -2.97 6.19 8.51
N GLN A 41 -2.49 5.43 7.51
CA GLN A 41 -1.65 5.95 6.44
C GLN A 41 -2.39 5.95 5.11
N LEU A 42 -2.28 7.03 4.37
CA LEU A 42 -2.83 7.17 3.02
C LEU A 42 -1.71 7.57 2.06
N ALA A 43 -1.83 7.13 0.82
CA ALA A 43 -0.93 7.58 -0.23
C ALA A 43 -1.13 9.09 -0.48
N ARG A 44 -0.03 9.84 -0.61
CA ARG A 44 -0.09 11.29 -0.83
C ARG A 44 -0.90 11.66 -2.07
N SER A 45 -0.83 10.82 -3.11
CA SER A 45 -1.61 11.03 -4.33
C SER A 45 -3.12 10.99 -4.10
N LEU A 46 -3.62 10.23 -3.12
CA LEU A 46 -5.04 10.26 -2.74
C LEU A 46 -5.43 11.65 -2.20
N ASP A 47 -4.63 12.21 -1.28
CA ASP A 47 -4.86 13.55 -0.75
C ASP A 47 -4.92 14.60 -1.86
N VAL A 48 -3.93 14.57 -2.78
CA VAL A 48 -3.87 15.54 -3.88
C VAL A 48 -5.07 15.40 -4.81
N HIS A 49 -5.45 14.17 -5.17
CA HIS A 49 -6.62 13.96 -6.03
C HIS A 49 -7.93 14.40 -5.37
N VAL A 50 -8.13 14.10 -4.07
CA VAL A 50 -9.34 14.52 -3.35
C VAL A 50 -9.43 16.04 -3.22
N LEU A 51 -8.30 16.73 -2.99
CA LEU A 51 -8.26 18.19 -2.94
C LEU A 51 -8.66 18.86 -4.28
N GLN A 52 -8.50 18.16 -5.40
CA GLN A 52 -8.86 18.64 -6.73
C GLN A 52 -10.30 18.32 -7.16
N VAL A 53 -11.06 17.56 -6.34
CA VAL A 53 -12.44 17.18 -6.65
C VAL A 53 -13.38 18.36 -6.38
N ALA A 54 -14.05 18.84 -7.45
CA ALA A 54 -15.04 19.89 -7.36
C ALA A 54 -16.45 19.31 -7.06
N ASP A 55 -16.57 18.57 -5.95
CA ASP A 55 -17.80 17.90 -5.53
C ASP A 55 -18.10 18.23 -4.07
N GLU A 56 -19.38 18.39 -3.74
CA GLU A 56 -19.80 18.70 -2.37
C GLU A 56 -19.45 17.59 -1.38
N HIS A 57 -19.55 16.32 -1.82
CA HIS A 57 -19.20 15.17 -0.97
C HIS A 57 -17.71 15.13 -0.62
N ALA A 58 -16.84 15.70 -1.46
CA ALA A 58 -15.40 15.77 -1.17
C ALA A 58 -15.00 16.90 -0.22
N ARG A 59 -15.83 17.94 -0.03
CA ARG A 59 -15.47 19.16 0.73
C ARG A 59 -15.05 18.88 2.17
N ARG A 60 -15.76 17.99 2.86
CA ARG A 60 -15.42 17.67 4.26
C ARG A 60 -14.10 16.88 4.32
N SER A 61 -13.91 15.95 3.39
CA SER A 61 -12.63 15.25 3.25
C SER A 61 -11.48 16.21 3.00
N GLN A 62 -11.67 17.23 2.16
CA GLN A 62 -10.68 18.27 1.88
C GLN A 62 -10.30 19.03 3.15
N ALA A 63 -11.28 19.45 3.97
CA ALA A 63 -11.01 20.13 5.24
C ALA A 63 -10.17 19.27 6.21
N TYR A 64 -10.44 17.97 6.33
CA TYR A 64 -9.65 17.05 7.14
C TYR A 64 -8.23 16.83 6.58
N ILE A 65 -8.08 16.78 5.25
CA ILE A 65 -6.76 16.71 4.62
C ILE A 65 -5.93 17.96 4.92
N GLU A 66 -6.52 19.14 4.81
CA GLU A 66 -5.86 20.41 5.12
C GLU A 66 -5.46 20.50 6.59
N GLN A 67 -6.35 20.11 7.51
CA GLN A 67 -6.05 20.02 8.93
C GLN A 67 -4.88 19.07 9.20
N TYR A 68 -4.92 17.85 8.67
CA TYR A 68 -3.84 16.89 8.81
C TYR A 68 -2.50 17.45 8.30
N ARG A 69 -2.49 18.10 7.11
CA ARG A 69 -1.30 18.72 6.54
C ARG A 69 -0.74 19.83 7.43
N ALA A 70 -1.63 20.69 7.98
CA ALA A 70 -1.23 21.77 8.88
C ALA A 70 -0.62 21.23 10.18
N ASP A 71 -1.22 20.19 10.77
CA ASP A 71 -0.74 19.57 12.01
C ASP A 71 0.59 18.87 11.80
N ARG A 72 0.76 18.17 10.68
CA ARG A 72 2.03 17.53 10.31
C ARG A 72 3.13 18.53 10.01
N SER A 73 2.81 19.63 9.29
CA SER A 73 3.78 20.70 9.05
C SER A 73 4.31 21.27 10.36
N ARG A 74 3.42 21.62 11.28
CA ARG A 74 3.79 22.14 12.60
C ARG A 74 4.67 21.16 13.40
N ALA A 75 4.29 19.90 13.44
CA ALA A 75 5.05 18.88 14.16
C ALA A 75 6.45 18.68 13.56
N TRP A 76 6.56 18.61 12.23
CA TRP A 76 7.86 18.44 11.58
C TRP A 76 8.73 19.69 11.63
N GLU A 77 8.16 20.89 11.60
CA GLU A 77 8.91 22.15 11.82
C GLU A 77 9.48 22.23 13.24
N GLN A 78 8.72 21.83 14.25
CA GLN A 78 9.20 21.73 15.62
C GLN A 78 10.34 20.72 15.76
N GLU A 79 10.20 19.55 15.14
CA GLU A 79 11.25 18.54 15.16
C GLU A 79 12.49 18.98 14.39
N LEU A 80 12.32 19.68 13.26
CA LEU A 80 13.42 20.27 12.48
C LEU A 80 14.23 21.27 13.33
N PHE A 81 13.54 22.09 14.13
CA PHE A 81 14.20 23.00 15.05
C PHE A 81 15.02 22.26 16.11
N LYS A 82 14.47 21.19 16.71
CA LYS A 82 15.19 20.35 17.68
C LYS A 82 16.45 19.71 17.06
N GLN A 83 16.32 19.19 15.85
CA GLN A 83 17.46 18.55 15.16
C GLN A 83 18.52 19.57 14.72
N ARG A 84 18.15 20.80 14.35
CA ARG A 84 19.12 21.89 14.09
C ARG A 84 19.94 22.23 15.32
N LYS A 85 19.29 22.34 16.50
CA LYS A 85 19.97 22.55 17.77
C LYS A 85 20.93 21.41 18.09
N ARG A 86 20.49 20.15 17.94
CA ARG A 86 21.29 18.96 18.15
C ARG A 86 22.52 18.93 17.24
N LEU A 87 22.38 19.30 15.97
CA LEU A 87 23.47 19.39 15.02
C LEU A 87 24.51 20.45 15.46
N ALA A 88 24.05 21.67 15.81
CA ALA A 88 24.91 22.74 16.26
C ALA A 88 25.67 22.37 17.55
N ASP A 89 25.01 21.66 18.48
CA ASP A 89 25.67 21.16 19.70
C ASP A 89 26.73 20.10 19.40
N ALA A 90 26.46 19.18 18.48
CA ALA A 90 27.42 18.18 18.03
C ALA A 90 28.64 18.81 17.36
N GLN A 91 28.43 19.79 16.47
CA GLN A 91 29.50 20.52 15.79
C GLN A 91 30.39 21.30 16.75
N ARG A 92 29.80 21.97 17.75
CA ARG A 92 30.57 22.64 18.82
C ARG A 92 31.46 21.68 19.59
N LYS A 93 30.93 20.48 19.95
CA LYS A 93 31.73 19.44 20.62
C LYS A 93 32.89 18.95 19.75
N LEU A 94 32.66 18.80 18.46
CA LEU A 94 33.69 18.38 17.49
C LEU A 94 34.82 19.41 17.33
N GLN A 95 34.49 20.70 17.43
CA GLN A 95 35.52 21.78 17.41
C GLN A 95 36.43 21.72 18.63
N VAL A 96 35.94 21.28 19.78
CA VAL A 96 36.73 21.15 21.02
C VAL A 96 37.52 19.83 21.05
N LYS A 97 36.86 18.72 20.76
CA LYS A 97 37.45 17.39 20.70
C LYS A 97 36.68 16.46 19.80
N GLU A 98 37.37 15.86 18.87
CA GLU A 98 36.80 14.84 18.01
C GLU A 98 36.54 13.54 18.79
N THR A 99 35.27 13.12 18.84
CA THR A 99 34.85 11.87 19.45
C THR A 99 33.89 11.11 18.52
N LYS A 100 33.93 9.76 18.58
CA LYS A 100 32.99 8.92 17.82
C LYS A 100 31.53 9.27 18.13
N ALA A 101 31.21 9.57 19.39
CA ALA A 101 29.86 9.96 19.80
C ALA A 101 29.41 11.27 19.14
N ALA A 102 30.25 12.32 19.15
CA ALA A 102 29.90 13.59 18.53
C ALA A 102 29.76 13.48 17.00
N ARG A 103 30.62 12.71 16.33
CA ARG A 103 30.46 12.40 14.89
C ARG A 103 29.17 11.66 14.59
N ASN A 104 28.79 10.66 15.40
CA ASN A 104 27.54 9.93 15.20
C ASN A 104 26.31 10.82 15.45
N GLU A 105 26.34 11.71 16.45
CA GLU A 105 25.29 12.71 16.68
C GLU A 105 25.14 13.67 15.51
N GLU A 106 26.25 14.18 14.97
CA GLU A 106 26.27 15.05 13.78
C GLU A 106 25.60 14.34 12.59
N ARG A 107 26.05 13.11 12.27
CA ARG A 107 25.49 12.32 11.17
C ARG A 107 23.98 12.09 11.35
N ILE A 108 23.55 11.61 12.54
CA ILE A 108 22.11 11.35 12.80
C ILE A 108 21.27 12.62 12.67
N ALA A 109 21.76 13.75 13.20
CA ALA A 109 21.03 15.01 13.11
C ALA A 109 20.95 15.51 11.68
N THR A 110 22.03 15.39 10.89
CA THR A 110 22.06 15.75 9.45
C THR A 110 21.07 14.89 8.65
N ASP A 111 21.11 13.57 8.82
CA ASP A 111 20.19 12.64 8.14
C ASP A 111 18.74 12.96 8.46
N LYS A 112 18.42 13.23 9.74
CA LYS A 112 17.06 13.60 10.18
C LYS A 112 16.61 14.95 9.59
N LEU A 113 17.49 15.93 9.52
CA LEU A 113 17.19 17.24 8.91
C LEU A 113 16.86 17.09 7.43
N ALA A 114 17.64 16.34 6.69
CA ALA A 114 17.38 16.07 5.28
C ALA A 114 16.03 15.35 5.07
N ALA A 115 15.75 14.32 5.87
CA ALA A 115 14.48 13.59 5.81
C ALA A 115 13.27 14.48 6.15
N LEU A 116 13.37 15.34 7.18
CA LEU A 116 12.30 16.27 7.56
C LEU A 116 12.06 17.35 6.50
N ALA A 117 13.13 17.90 5.92
CA ALA A 117 13.03 18.86 4.82
C ALA A 117 12.33 18.25 3.60
N GLY A 118 12.68 17.01 3.23
CA GLY A 118 12.02 16.25 2.17
C GLY A 118 10.53 16.04 2.45
N LYS A 119 10.16 15.63 3.69
CA LYS A 119 8.77 15.45 4.09
C LYS A 119 7.96 16.76 4.02
N LEU A 120 8.51 17.88 4.49
CA LEU A 120 7.87 19.19 4.42
C LEU A 120 7.70 19.67 2.97
N SER A 121 8.71 19.48 2.12
CA SER A 121 8.63 19.78 0.70
C SER A 121 7.52 18.95 0.02
N SER A 122 7.51 17.64 0.23
CA SER A 122 6.48 16.76 -0.33
C SER A 122 5.08 17.12 0.15
N LEU A 123 4.92 17.47 1.44
CA LEU A 123 3.61 17.82 1.99
C LEU A 123 3.00 19.08 1.33
N ARG A 124 3.87 20.02 0.95
CA ARG A 124 3.48 21.31 0.34
C ARG A 124 3.37 21.29 -1.18
N SER A 125 3.98 20.30 -1.82
CA SER A 125 3.97 20.17 -3.27
C SER A 125 2.66 19.59 -3.77
N GLU A 126 2.11 20.10 -4.86
CA GLU A 126 1.01 19.50 -5.61
C GLU A 126 1.51 18.57 -6.72
N GLN A 127 2.80 18.65 -7.06
CA GLN A 127 3.40 17.74 -8.03
C GLN A 127 3.49 16.34 -7.46
N LEU A 128 2.98 15.37 -8.20
CA LEU A 128 3.02 13.96 -7.87
C LEU A 128 4.15 13.27 -8.63
N SER A 129 4.82 12.37 -7.93
CA SER A 129 5.72 11.38 -8.50
C SER A 129 5.10 9.98 -8.35
N PRO A 130 5.52 8.97 -9.10
CA PRO A 130 4.96 7.62 -8.98
C PRO A 130 4.98 7.07 -7.55
N VAL A 131 6.03 7.38 -6.78
CA VAL A 131 6.14 6.90 -5.38
C VAL A 131 5.09 7.49 -4.43
N ASP A 132 4.46 8.60 -4.79
CA ASP A 132 3.37 9.19 -3.99
C ASP A 132 2.08 8.36 -3.99
N SER A 133 1.99 7.39 -4.90
CA SER A 133 0.92 6.39 -4.98
C SER A 133 1.29 5.07 -4.30
N ARG A 134 2.49 4.96 -3.71
CA ARG A 134 2.98 3.73 -3.10
C ARG A 134 2.34 3.49 -1.75
N ILE A 135 1.77 2.30 -1.59
CA ILE A 135 1.22 1.84 -0.31
C ILE A 135 2.02 0.65 0.24
N PHE A 136 1.96 0.49 1.55
CA PHE A 136 2.59 -0.61 2.28
C PHE A 136 1.55 -1.35 3.13
N PRO A 137 1.80 -2.64 3.46
CA PRO A 137 0.90 -3.38 4.35
C PRO A 137 0.79 -2.77 5.75
N LYS A 138 -0.23 -3.19 6.49
CA LYS A 138 -0.55 -2.91 7.89
C LYS A 138 -1.28 -1.59 8.14
N LYS A 139 -0.72 -0.47 7.74
CA LYS A 139 -1.25 0.86 8.10
C LYS A 139 -1.90 1.61 6.94
N TYR A 140 -1.56 1.24 5.70
CA TYR A 140 -2.09 1.93 4.52
C TYR A 140 -3.49 1.45 4.17
N TYR A 141 -4.31 2.42 3.80
CA TYR A 141 -5.61 2.19 3.16
C TYR A 141 -5.51 2.53 1.67
N ALA A 142 -6.25 1.79 0.87
CA ALA A 142 -6.32 1.99 -0.57
C ALA A 142 -7.77 1.92 -1.06
N PRO A 143 -8.10 2.58 -2.17
CA PRO A 143 -9.39 2.40 -2.83
C PRO A 143 -9.47 0.98 -3.39
N LEU A 144 -10.49 0.24 -2.98
CA LEU A 144 -10.83 -1.08 -3.49
C LEU A 144 -12.20 -1.01 -4.15
N ILE A 145 -12.32 -1.57 -5.35
CA ILE A 145 -13.60 -1.69 -6.05
C ILE A 145 -14.22 -3.01 -5.64
N VAL A 146 -15.45 -2.96 -5.14
CA VAL A 146 -16.22 -4.12 -4.67
C VAL A 146 -17.65 -4.03 -5.18
N ASN A 147 -18.35 -5.16 -5.20
CA ASN A 147 -19.78 -5.20 -5.40
C ASN A 147 -20.49 -5.27 -4.04
N ASP A 148 -21.40 -4.34 -3.77
CA ASP A 148 -22.20 -4.34 -2.53
C ASP A 148 -23.55 -5.06 -2.67
N GLY A 149 -23.73 -5.78 -3.77
CA GLY A 149 -24.95 -6.54 -4.11
C GLY A 149 -25.88 -5.80 -5.07
N ALA A 150 -25.84 -4.46 -5.10
CA ALA A 150 -26.66 -3.64 -6.00
C ALA A 150 -25.83 -2.95 -7.10
N ARG A 151 -24.58 -2.58 -6.77
CA ARG A 151 -23.73 -1.77 -7.65
C ARG A 151 -22.25 -1.95 -7.27
N LEU A 152 -21.37 -1.50 -8.16
CA LEU A 152 -19.94 -1.42 -7.84
C LEU A 152 -19.66 -0.14 -7.03
N VAL A 153 -18.89 -0.31 -5.97
CA VAL A 153 -18.56 0.76 -5.02
C VAL A 153 -17.06 0.78 -4.77
N ILE A 154 -16.47 1.97 -4.74
CA ILE A 154 -15.08 2.20 -4.34
C ILE A 154 -15.07 2.52 -2.85
N ARG A 155 -14.45 1.64 -2.06
CA ARG A 155 -14.32 1.78 -0.60
C ARG A 155 -12.87 1.89 -0.18
N PRO A 156 -12.53 2.75 0.79
CA PRO A 156 -11.21 2.73 1.40
C PRO A 156 -11.08 1.50 2.29
N MET A 157 -10.09 0.64 2.03
CA MET A 157 -9.85 -0.55 2.83
C MET A 157 -8.39 -0.66 3.24
N ARG A 158 -8.12 -1.16 4.45
CA ARG A 158 -6.77 -1.35 4.96
C ARG A 158 -6.07 -2.53 4.28
N TYR A 159 -4.84 -2.32 3.84
CA TYR A 159 -4.01 -3.35 3.20
C TYR A 159 -3.34 -4.24 4.26
N LEU A 160 -4.09 -5.08 4.85
CA LEU A 160 -3.82 -6.23 5.72
C LEU A 160 -5.17 -6.77 6.19
N CYS A 161 -5.57 -7.92 5.68
CA CYS A 161 -6.91 -8.47 5.90
C CYS A 161 -7.04 -9.10 7.30
N ARG A 162 -7.88 -8.52 8.15
CA ARG A 162 -8.32 -9.15 9.39
C ARG A 162 -9.60 -9.94 9.12
N LEU A 163 -9.51 -11.25 9.27
CA LEU A 163 -10.67 -12.14 9.03
C LEU A 163 -11.78 -11.95 10.08
N PRO A 164 -13.05 -12.21 9.74
CA PRO A 164 -14.15 -12.11 10.68
C PRO A 164 -13.92 -12.98 11.93
N GLY A 165 -14.33 -12.48 13.10
CA GLY A 165 -14.20 -13.18 14.37
C GLY A 165 -12.79 -13.30 14.94
N LYS A 166 -11.78 -12.72 14.31
CA LYS A 166 -10.41 -12.68 14.85
C LYS A 166 -10.25 -11.50 15.81
N PRO A 167 -9.43 -11.64 16.89
CA PRO A 167 -9.16 -10.51 17.78
C PRO A 167 -8.29 -9.43 17.11
N SER A 168 -8.28 -8.21 17.64
CA SER A 168 -7.51 -7.09 17.07
C SER A 168 -6.00 -7.34 17.01
N ASN A 169 -5.43 -8.04 18.00
CA ASN A 169 -4.02 -8.43 18.03
C ASN A 169 -3.65 -9.54 17.02
N TYR A 170 -4.61 -10.02 16.23
CA TYR A 170 -4.36 -10.98 15.15
C TYR A 170 -3.38 -10.44 14.12
N ASP A 171 -3.43 -9.15 13.84
CA ASP A 171 -2.59 -8.46 12.87
C ASP A 171 -1.10 -8.54 13.21
N ASP A 172 -0.76 -8.63 14.51
CA ASP A 172 0.63 -8.75 14.97
C ASP A 172 1.18 -10.17 14.80
N ARG A 173 0.29 -11.17 14.85
CA ARG A 173 0.64 -12.59 14.70
C ARG A 173 0.68 -13.04 13.24
N PHE A 174 -0.13 -12.41 12.39
CA PHE A 174 -0.31 -12.77 10.98
C PHE A 174 0.00 -11.57 10.08
N ASP A 175 1.20 -11.05 10.21
CA ASP A 175 1.67 -9.87 9.48
C ASP A 175 1.77 -10.08 7.96
N GLY A 176 1.70 -11.32 7.48
CA GLY A 176 1.60 -11.71 6.07
C GLY A 176 0.18 -11.70 5.48
N ALA A 177 -0.87 -11.42 6.28
CA ALA A 177 -2.27 -11.47 5.85
C ALA A 177 -2.68 -10.33 4.87
N TYR A 178 -1.72 -9.68 4.21
CA TYR A 178 -1.93 -8.80 3.07
C TYR A 178 -1.81 -9.52 1.72
N ASN A 179 -1.31 -10.78 1.73
CA ASN A 179 -1.19 -11.65 0.56
C ASN A 179 -2.02 -12.92 0.73
N ALA A 180 -3.04 -13.06 -0.09
CA ALA A 180 -3.84 -14.27 -0.16
C ALA A 180 -3.23 -15.22 -1.21
N ARG A 181 -2.54 -16.26 -0.74
CA ARG A 181 -1.99 -17.28 -1.66
C ARG A 181 -3.13 -18.05 -2.31
N ARG A 182 -3.08 -18.20 -3.65
CA ARG A 182 -4.08 -18.95 -4.41
C ARG A 182 -4.26 -20.37 -3.88
N ASP A 183 -3.16 -21.06 -3.58
CA ASP A 183 -3.15 -22.42 -3.04
C ASP A 183 -3.79 -22.58 -1.64
N ASN A 184 -4.17 -21.49 -0.99
CA ASN A 184 -4.77 -21.49 0.34
C ASN A 184 -6.11 -20.72 0.43
N LEU A 185 -6.73 -20.41 -0.72
CA LEU A 185 -7.98 -19.65 -0.78
C LEU A 185 -9.15 -20.42 -0.18
N THR A 186 -9.24 -21.73 -0.44
CA THR A 186 -10.27 -22.62 0.12
C THR A 186 -9.97 -23.09 1.55
N GLY A 187 -8.75 -22.87 2.03
CA GLY A 187 -8.32 -23.17 3.39
C GLY A 187 -8.43 -21.95 4.31
N PHE A 188 -7.29 -21.28 4.55
CA PHE A 188 -7.20 -20.13 5.46
C PHE A 188 -8.16 -18.97 5.12
N TRP A 189 -8.41 -18.74 3.82
CA TRP A 189 -9.24 -17.65 3.34
C TRP A 189 -10.71 -18.02 3.08
N SER A 190 -11.12 -19.25 3.42
CA SER A 190 -12.45 -19.78 3.14
C SER A 190 -13.61 -18.96 3.71
N SER A 191 -13.38 -18.17 4.76
CA SER A 191 -14.40 -17.28 5.33
C SER A 191 -14.75 -16.08 4.44
N VAL A 192 -13.86 -15.70 3.51
CA VAL A 192 -14.02 -14.54 2.63
C VAL A 192 -13.95 -14.89 1.13
N TYR A 193 -13.20 -15.94 0.75
CA TYR A 193 -13.15 -16.40 -0.64
C TYR A 193 -14.49 -16.97 -1.09
N GLY A 194 -14.90 -16.62 -2.30
CA GLY A 194 -16.23 -16.97 -2.84
C GLY A 194 -17.37 -16.11 -2.27
N ARG A 195 -17.06 -15.08 -1.48
CA ARG A 195 -18.06 -14.18 -0.86
C ARG A 195 -17.70 -12.71 -1.02
N ASN A 196 -16.50 -12.33 -0.60
CA ASN A 196 -16.05 -10.94 -0.52
C ASN A 196 -14.87 -10.74 -1.45
N HIS A 197 -15.16 -10.47 -2.71
CA HIS A 197 -14.17 -10.21 -3.74
C HIS A 197 -14.09 -8.72 -4.06
N GLY A 198 -12.90 -8.28 -4.44
CA GLY A 198 -12.64 -6.91 -4.84
C GLY A 198 -11.50 -6.84 -5.85
N VAL A 199 -11.27 -5.67 -6.40
CA VAL A 199 -10.12 -5.41 -7.26
C VAL A 199 -9.42 -4.14 -6.83
N MET A 200 -8.08 -4.19 -6.84
CA MET A 200 -7.18 -3.06 -6.65
C MET A 200 -6.48 -2.75 -7.95
N VAL A 201 -6.48 -1.49 -8.36
CA VAL A 201 -5.83 -1.06 -9.61
C VAL A 201 -4.45 -0.50 -9.30
N ILE A 202 -3.41 -1.08 -9.92
CA ILE A 202 -2.02 -0.71 -9.67
C ILE A 202 -1.25 -0.45 -10.97
N ASP A 203 -0.26 0.44 -10.92
CA ASP A 203 0.64 0.71 -12.05
C ASP A 203 1.93 -0.11 -11.99
N GLY A 204 2.26 -0.65 -10.82
CA GLY A 204 3.43 -1.48 -10.58
C GLY A 204 3.49 -1.93 -9.13
N PHE A 205 4.41 -2.83 -8.82
CA PHE A 205 4.60 -3.34 -7.46
C PHE A 205 6.07 -3.55 -7.13
N TYR A 206 6.35 -3.71 -5.84
CA TYR A 206 7.70 -3.86 -5.33
C TYR A 206 7.82 -5.16 -4.55
N GLU A 207 8.96 -5.83 -4.71
CA GLU A 207 9.28 -7.07 -4.01
C GLU A 207 10.66 -7.01 -3.37
N ASN A 208 10.76 -7.63 -2.19
CA ASN A 208 12.05 -7.89 -1.56
C ASN A 208 12.61 -9.20 -2.11
N VAL A 209 13.79 -9.12 -2.69
CA VAL A 209 14.50 -10.28 -3.25
C VAL A 209 15.85 -10.42 -2.56
N PRO A 210 16.22 -11.62 -2.09
CA PRO A 210 17.57 -11.84 -1.59
C PRO A 210 18.63 -11.48 -2.63
N ARG A 211 19.56 -10.60 -2.27
CA ARG A 211 20.58 -10.07 -3.19
C ARG A 211 21.36 -11.18 -3.87
N HIS A 212 21.76 -12.21 -3.13
CA HIS A 212 22.55 -13.33 -3.67
C HIS A 212 21.78 -14.13 -4.75
N LEU A 213 20.44 -14.28 -4.59
CA LEU A 213 19.58 -14.92 -5.60
C LEU A 213 19.47 -14.06 -6.87
N TYR A 214 19.28 -12.74 -6.70
CA TYR A 214 19.27 -11.81 -7.83
C TYR A 214 20.60 -11.79 -8.58
N GLU A 215 21.72 -11.84 -7.86
CA GLU A 215 23.07 -11.89 -8.41
C GLU A 215 23.48 -13.33 -8.88
N LYS A 216 22.58 -14.31 -8.75
CA LYS A 216 22.78 -15.72 -9.15
C LYS A 216 24.05 -16.33 -8.56
N ARG A 217 24.32 -16.07 -7.28
CA ARG A 217 25.48 -16.58 -6.54
C ARG A 217 25.09 -17.20 -5.20
N ALA A 218 25.95 -18.03 -4.65
CA ALA A 218 25.83 -18.46 -3.27
C ALA A 218 26.30 -17.35 -2.31
N LEU A 219 25.84 -17.41 -1.07
CA LEU A 219 26.38 -16.60 0.02
C LEU A 219 27.82 -17.01 0.32
N ALA A 220 28.73 -16.04 0.49
CA ALA A 220 30.08 -16.31 0.94
C ALA A 220 30.09 -16.79 2.41
N PRO A 221 31.08 -17.57 2.85
CA PRO A 221 31.19 -17.96 4.25
C PRO A 221 31.18 -16.75 5.20
N GLY A 222 30.20 -16.71 6.12
CA GLY A 222 30.02 -15.59 7.06
C GLY A 222 29.27 -14.38 6.51
N GLU A 223 28.90 -14.36 5.22
CA GLU A 223 28.08 -13.31 4.64
C GLU A 223 26.64 -13.40 5.20
N LYS A 224 26.10 -12.26 5.63
CA LYS A 224 24.70 -12.16 6.05
C LYS A 224 23.85 -11.90 4.82
N GLU A 225 22.71 -12.58 4.72
CA GLU A 225 21.70 -12.31 3.71
C GLU A 225 21.24 -10.84 3.77
N SER A 226 21.19 -10.22 2.61
CA SER A 226 20.66 -8.87 2.42
C SER A 226 19.66 -8.86 1.27
N ASN A 227 18.66 -8.00 1.33
CA ASN A 227 17.63 -7.90 0.33
C ASN A 227 17.85 -6.69 -0.59
N LEU A 228 17.42 -6.84 -1.84
CA LEU A 228 17.17 -5.77 -2.78
C LEU A 228 15.67 -5.56 -2.90
N VAL A 229 15.26 -4.32 -3.04
CA VAL A 229 13.89 -4.00 -3.43
C VAL A 229 13.85 -3.84 -4.94
N LEU A 230 13.10 -4.69 -5.63
CA LEU A 230 12.87 -4.58 -7.07
C LEU A 230 11.51 -3.94 -7.33
N HIS A 231 11.45 -3.03 -8.29
CA HIS A 231 10.23 -2.45 -8.81
C HIS A 231 9.89 -3.11 -10.13
N PHE A 232 8.69 -3.70 -10.21
CA PHE A 232 8.15 -4.37 -11.38
C PHE A 232 7.05 -3.55 -12.01
N ASN A 233 7.14 -3.32 -13.32
CA ASN A 233 6.12 -2.65 -14.14
C ASN A 233 5.70 -3.54 -15.29
N PRO A 234 4.40 -3.56 -15.67
CA PRO A 234 3.99 -4.15 -16.94
C PRO A 234 4.58 -3.30 -18.09
N ASN A 235 5.23 -3.96 -19.06
CA ASN A 235 5.81 -3.27 -20.22
C ASN A 235 4.77 -2.60 -21.12
N SER A 236 3.51 -3.02 -21.02
CA SER A 236 2.39 -2.40 -21.75
C SER A 236 2.07 -0.97 -21.28
N GLY A 237 2.51 -0.56 -20.10
CA GLY A 237 2.09 0.68 -19.44
C GLY A 237 0.59 0.72 -19.05
N VAL A 238 -0.14 -0.38 -19.24
CA VAL A 238 -1.55 -0.49 -18.85
C VAL A 238 -1.64 -0.87 -17.37
N PRO A 239 -2.48 -0.18 -16.58
CA PRO A 239 -2.69 -0.55 -15.17
C PRO A 239 -3.17 -1.99 -15.02
N MET A 240 -2.72 -2.64 -13.97
CA MET A 240 -3.14 -3.99 -13.62
C MET A 240 -4.36 -3.96 -12.69
N THR A 241 -5.36 -4.79 -12.98
CA THR A 241 -6.54 -5.00 -12.13
C THR A 241 -6.29 -6.23 -11.25
N VAL A 242 -5.76 -6.02 -10.06
CA VAL A 242 -5.33 -7.10 -9.15
C VAL A 242 -6.52 -7.68 -8.41
N ALA A 243 -6.68 -9.00 -8.49
CA ALA A 243 -7.68 -9.74 -7.72
C ALA A 243 -7.41 -9.63 -6.21
N CYS A 244 -8.45 -9.29 -5.45
CA CYS A 244 -8.39 -9.16 -4.00
C CYS A 244 -9.55 -9.89 -3.34
N ILE A 245 -9.36 -10.26 -2.09
CA ILE A 245 -10.40 -10.66 -1.16
C ILE A 245 -10.43 -9.68 0.00
N TRP A 246 -11.60 -9.45 0.59
CA TRP A 246 -11.75 -8.47 1.66
C TRP A 246 -12.62 -8.98 2.80
N SER A 247 -12.52 -8.32 3.94
CA SER A 247 -13.26 -8.61 5.17
C SER A 247 -13.83 -7.33 5.75
N HIS A 248 -15.08 -7.41 6.21
CA HIS A 248 -15.67 -6.46 7.14
C HIS A 248 -15.59 -7.07 8.54
N TRP A 249 -14.72 -6.51 9.36
CA TRP A 249 -14.53 -6.94 10.74
C TRP A 249 -15.24 -5.96 11.70
N THR A 250 -16.01 -6.53 12.61
CA THR A 250 -16.77 -5.77 13.63
C THR A 250 -16.47 -6.31 15.01
N HIS A 251 -16.38 -5.41 15.98
CA HIS A 251 -16.21 -5.73 17.40
C HIS A 251 -16.95 -4.70 18.25
N SER A 252 -17.53 -5.11 19.37
CA SER A 252 -18.39 -4.25 20.20
C SER A 252 -17.65 -3.05 20.84
N ALA A 253 -16.34 -3.18 21.06
CA ALA A 253 -15.51 -2.17 21.74
C ALA A 253 -14.52 -1.46 20.81
N GLU A 254 -14.50 -1.78 19.53
CA GLU A 254 -13.54 -1.22 18.57
C GLU A 254 -14.26 -0.74 17.30
N PRO A 255 -13.74 0.29 16.60
CA PRO A 255 -14.28 0.72 15.32
C PRO A 255 -14.28 -0.42 14.30
N GLU A 256 -15.31 -0.47 13.46
CA GLU A 256 -15.35 -1.41 12.35
C GLU A 256 -14.15 -1.23 11.41
N LEU A 257 -13.75 -2.32 10.79
CA LEU A 257 -12.59 -2.36 9.92
C LEU A 257 -12.91 -3.06 8.60
N TYR A 258 -12.82 -2.33 7.50
CA TYR A 258 -12.73 -2.89 6.17
C TYR A 258 -11.27 -3.12 5.81
N SER A 259 -10.91 -4.34 5.44
CA SER A 259 -9.53 -4.72 5.17
C SER A 259 -9.44 -5.77 4.07
N PHE A 260 -8.33 -5.80 3.33
CA PHE A 260 -8.17 -6.67 2.18
C PHE A 260 -6.79 -7.29 2.07
N ALA A 261 -6.72 -8.35 1.27
CA ALA A 261 -5.49 -8.99 0.82
C ALA A 261 -5.50 -9.13 -0.70
N ALA A 262 -4.34 -8.90 -1.33
CA ALA A 262 -4.15 -9.17 -2.74
C ALA A 262 -3.91 -10.67 -2.98
N ILE A 263 -4.53 -11.24 -4.02
CA ILE A 263 -4.28 -12.62 -4.39
C ILE A 263 -2.93 -12.74 -5.11
N THR A 264 -2.15 -13.72 -4.69
CA THR A 264 -0.84 -14.02 -5.27
C THR A 264 -0.74 -15.47 -5.69
N ASP A 265 0.02 -15.71 -6.77
CA ASP A 265 0.24 -17.03 -7.34
C ASP A 265 1.69 -17.17 -7.83
N THR A 266 2.02 -18.29 -8.45
CA THR A 266 3.29 -18.54 -9.14
C THR A 266 3.61 -17.43 -10.13
N PRO A 267 4.82 -16.86 -10.09
CA PRO A 267 5.20 -15.74 -10.94
C PRO A 267 5.53 -16.20 -12.37
N PRO A 268 5.47 -15.30 -13.36
CA PRO A 268 6.01 -15.57 -14.68
C PRO A 268 7.55 -15.67 -14.66
N PRO A 269 8.16 -16.22 -15.74
CA PRO A 269 9.59 -16.52 -15.78
C PRO A 269 10.51 -15.33 -15.48
N GLU A 270 10.18 -14.13 -15.97
CA GLU A 270 10.98 -12.93 -15.76
C GLU A 270 11.03 -12.49 -14.28
N ILE A 271 9.96 -12.68 -13.51
CA ILE A 271 9.94 -12.43 -12.07
C ILE A 271 10.67 -13.57 -11.34
N LEU A 272 10.39 -14.83 -11.72
CA LEU A 272 11.05 -15.99 -11.12
C LEU A 272 12.57 -15.92 -11.28
N SER A 273 13.06 -15.45 -12.42
CA SER A 273 14.49 -15.31 -12.71
C SER A 273 15.23 -14.35 -11.79
N THR A 274 14.49 -13.43 -11.11
CA THR A 274 15.04 -12.51 -10.10
C THR A 274 15.25 -13.17 -8.74
N GLY A 275 14.74 -14.39 -8.53
CA GLY A 275 14.72 -15.08 -7.25
C GLY A 275 13.44 -14.88 -6.44
N HIS A 276 12.43 -14.16 -6.98
CA HIS A 276 11.14 -14.01 -6.33
C HIS A 276 10.15 -15.10 -6.76
N THR A 277 9.43 -15.68 -5.80
CA THR A 277 8.61 -16.90 -6.03
C THR A 277 7.11 -16.63 -6.12
N ARG A 278 6.67 -15.35 -6.18
CA ARG A 278 5.27 -14.96 -6.22
C ARG A 278 5.04 -13.73 -7.07
N CYS A 279 3.81 -13.62 -7.58
CA CYS A 279 3.32 -12.43 -8.27
C CYS A 279 1.84 -12.20 -7.93
N VAL A 280 1.40 -10.97 -7.95
CA VAL A 280 -0.03 -10.63 -7.87
C VAL A 280 -0.77 -11.20 -9.08
N VAL A 281 -2.04 -11.59 -8.87
CA VAL A 281 -2.90 -12.06 -9.95
C VAL A 281 -3.62 -10.86 -10.56
N SER A 282 -3.24 -10.49 -11.78
CA SER A 282 -3.93 -9.46 -12.57
C SER A 282 -5.02 -10.11 -13.41
N LEU A 283 -6.26 -9.65 -13.24
CA LEU A 283 -7.41 -10.15 -13.99
C LEU A 283 -7.43 -9.58 -15.41
N LYS A 284 -7.90 -10.36 -16.37
CA LYS A 284 -8.35 -9.85 -17.66
C LYS A 284 -9.62 -9.03 -17.47
N GLU A 285 -9.81 -8.02 -18.32
CA GLU A 285 -10.93 -7.10 -18.21
C GLU A 285 -12.29 -7.80 -18.30
N GLU A 286 -12.42 -8.77 -19.19
CA GLU A 286 -13.63 -9.57 -19.37
C GLU A 286 -14.03 -10.40 -18.14
N ASN A 287 -13.06 -10.73 -17.27
CA ASN A 287 -13.30 -11.52 -16.06
C ASN A 287 -13.63 -10.67 -14.82
N VAL A 288 -13.46 -9.34 -14.88
CA VAL A 288 -13.60 -8.47 -13.70
C VAL A 288 -15.02 -8.46 -13.14
N ALA A 289 -16.03 -8.37 -13.99
CA ALA A 289 -17.43 -8.32 -13.56
C ALA A 289 -17.86 -9.61 -12.87
N GLU A 290 -17.47 -10.76 -13.41
CA GLU A 290 -17.75 -12.06 -12.82
C GLU A 290 -16.97 -12.28 -11.52
N TRP A 291 -15.72 -11.87 -11.47
CA TRP A 291 -14.91 -11.89 -10.24
C TRP A 291 -15.54 -11.09 -9.10
N LEU A 292 -16.11 -9.93 -9.41
CA LEU A 292 -16.79 -9.06 -8.43
C LEU A 292 -18.20 -9.56 -8.04
N SER A 293 -18.68 -10.66 -8.62
CA SER A 293 -19.99 -11.29 -8.32
C SER A 293 -19.83 -12.73 -7.81
N PRO A 294 -19.01 -12.99 -6.78
CA PRO A 294 -18.65 -14.36 -6.38
C PRO A 294 -19.84 -15.19 -5.90
N GLY A 295 -20.89 -14.57 -5.36
CA GLY A 295 -22.11 -15.28 -4.93
C GLY A 295 -22.92 -15.89 -6.08
N GLN A 296 -22.63 -15.50 -7.33
CA GLN A 296 -23.26 -16.03 -8.54
C GLN A 296 -22.32 -16.92 -9.36
N THR A 297 -21.08 -17.12 -8.87
CA THR A 297 -20.01 -17.80 -9.59
C THR A 297 -19.56 -19.05 -8.84
N SER A 298 -19.43 -20.18 -9.52
CA SER A 298 -18.94 -21.41 -8.91
C SER A 298 -17.45 -21.31 -8.53
N PHE A 299 -17.02 -22.07 -7.52
CA PHE A 299 -15.59 -22.11 -7.15
C PHE A 299 -14.68 -22.55 -8.30
N GLY A 300 -15.14 -23.51 -9.15
CA GLY A 300 -14.40 -23.93 -10.34
C GLY A 300 -14.18 -22.76 -11.30
N ARG A 301 -15.25 -21.99 -11.53
CA ARG A 301 -15.16 -20.81 -12.42
C ARG A 301 -14.29 -19.70 -11.82
N LEU A 302 -14.33 -19.47 -10.51
CA LEU A 302 -13.43 -18.53 -9.83
C LEU A 302 -11.95 -18.95 -9.99
N ASP A 303 -11.67 -20.24 -9.94
CA ASP A 303 -10.32 -20.76 -10.16
C ASP A 303 -9.86 -20.64 -11.63
N GLU A 304 -10.78 -20.83 -12.58
CA GLU A 304 -10.54 -20.57 -14.00
C GLU A 304 -10.19 -19.09 -14.26
N ILE A 305 -10.93 -18.15 -13.64
CA ILE A 305 -10.67 -16.72 -13.74
C ILE A 305 -9.24 -16.39 -13.23
N LEU A 306 -8.83 -16.96 -12.10
CA LEU A 306 -7.48 -16.77 -11.56
C LEU A 306 -6.39 -17.45 -12.42
N SER A 307 -6.75 -18.47 -13.20
CA SER A 307 -5.85 -19.13 -14.16
C SER A 307 -5.73 -18.35 -15.46
N ASP A 308 -6.87 -17.82 -15.95
CA ASP A 308 -6.98 -16.99 -17.16
C ASP A 308 -6.65 -15.52 -16.86
N ARG A 309 -5.48 -15.31 -16.27
CA ARG A 309 -5.02 -14.00 -15.85
C ARG A 309 -4.37 -13.21 -16.98
N GLN A 310 -4.38 -11.89 -16.86
CA GLN A 310 -3.53 -11.04 -17.67
C GLN A 310 -2.07 -11.30 -17.30
N ALA A 311 -1.25 -11.62 -18.27
CA ALA A 311 0.17 -11.92 -18.08
C ALA A 311 1.04 -10.99 -18.95
N PRO A 312 1.16 -9.69 -18.60
CA PRO A 312 2.10 -8.81 -19.28
C PRO A 312 3.52 -9.26 -18.94
N TYR A 313 4.48 -8.94 -19.81
CA TYR A 313 5.88 -9.04 -19.44
C TYR A 313 6.22 -7.94 -18.42
N TYR A 314 6.90 -8.30 -17.33
CA TYR A 314 7.28 -7.37 -16.27
C TYR A 314 8.73 -6.92 -16.45
N GLU A 315 8.91 -5.65 -16.78
CA GLU A 315 10.21 -5.01 -16.64
C GLU A 315 10.51 -4.75 -15.17
N HIS A 316 11.78 -4.87 -14.76
CA HIS A 316 12.15 -4.60 -13.38
C HIS A 316 13.43 -3.78 -13.29
N ARG A 317 13.55 -3.05 -12.17
CA ARG A 317 14.73 -2.29 -11.78
C ARG A 317 14.90 -2.30 -10.27
N ILE A 318 16.13 -2.14 -9.81
CA ILE A 318 16.40 -1.93 -8.39
C ILE A 318 15.74 -0.60 -8.00
N ALA A 319 14.90 -0.63 -6.97
CA ALA A 319 14.30 0.57 -6.41
C ALA A 319 15.38 1.38 -5.67
N ALA A 320 15.39 2.69 -5.90
CA ALA A 320 16.28 3.62 -5.22
C ALA A 320 15.86 3.85 -3.75
#